data_3daa886c48b915cf622bebaa1b13af9c
#
_entry.id   3daa886c48b915cf622bebaa1b13af9c
#
_cell.length_a   1.000
_cell.length_b   1.000
_cell.length_c   1.000
_cell.angle_alpha   90.00
_cell.angle_beta   90.00
_cell.angle_gamma   90.00
#
_symmetry.space_group_name_H-M   'P 1'
#
loop_
_entity.id
_entity.type
_entity.pdbx_description
1 polymer ?
#
loop_
_entity_poly.entity_id
_entity_poly.type
_entity_poly.pdbx_seq_one_letter_code
_entity_poly.pdbx_strand_id
1 'polypeptide(L)'
;MTRYTTATGASISTDKKLGAGGEGTVYTVVGQPHSVAKIYHAQRLNQALAHKVQAMVANPPQDDTRNDPKLRHVSIAWPEQVLFSGGKFVGYVMPKIPKADDLYDLLQPQQRAKQHPHANHRTIYRIARNFALAMAAIHRKNYVIGDVNFKNALFSDTALITIVDCDSMQVTEANGTVHRCLVGLPEYTAPELQGADFSKVNRTTDSDTFGLAVLIFQMLMQGFHPFAGRP
;
A
#
# COMPACT_ATOMS: atom_id res chain seq x y z
N MET A 1 -13.27 1.94 23.37
CA MET A 1 -13.53 2.95 22.31
C MET A 1 -12.69 4.18 22.55
N THR A 2 -11.93 4.62 21.59
CA THR A 2 -11.15 5.86 21.64
C THR A 2 -11.70 6.85 20.61
N ARG A 3 -11.78 8.14 20.99
CA ARG A 3 -12.35 9.19 20.15
C ARG A 3 -11.23 10.07 19.59
N TYR A 4 -11.34 10.40 18.32
CA TYR A 4 -10.45 11.27 17.56
C TYR A 4 -11.25 12.33 16.82
N THR A 5 -10.59 13.38 16.33
CA THR A 5 -11.18 14.41 15.49
C THR A 5 -10.53 14.42 14.11
N THR A 6 -11.29 14.73 13.07
CA THR A 6 -10.76 14.97 11.72
C THR A 6 -10.32 16.43 11.56
N ALA A 7 -9.67 16.75 10.43
CA ALA A 7 -9.33 18.12 10.07
C ALA A 7 -10.56 19.05 9.95
N THR A 8 -11.75 18.50 9.66
CA THR A 8 -13.01 19.25 9.60
C THR A 8 -13.73 19.36 10.94
N GLY A 9 -13.14 18.83 12.03
CA GLY A 9 -13.75 18.80 13.36
C GLY A 9 -14.74 17.66 13.60
N ALA A 10 -14.98 16.80 12.61
CA ALA A 10 -15.86 15.65 12.80
C ALA A 10 -15.25 14.64 13.78
N SER A 11 -16.12 14.00 14.59
CA SER A 11 -15.68 13.00 15.58
C SER A 11 -15.65 11.60 14.97
N ILE A 12 -14.52 10.92 15.13
CA ILE A 12 -14.31 9.51 14.73
C ILE A 12 -14.05 8.68 15.99
N SER A 13 -14.80 7.61 16.17
CA SER A 13 -14.57 6.65 17.26
C SER A 13 -14.07 5.33 16.72
N THR A 14 -13.04 4.78 17.35
CA THR A 14 -12.49 3.46 17.03
C THR A 14 -12.93 2.41 18.04
N ASP A 15 -13.03 1.14 17.59
CA ASP A 15 -13.48 0.05 18.45
C ASP A 15 -12.49 -1.13 18.40
N LYS A 16 -12.73 -2.13 17.55
CA LYS A 16 -11.95 -3.37 17.53
C LYS A 16 -10.60 -3.17 16.84
N LYS A 17 -9.54 -3.68 17.47
CA LYS A 17 -8.23 -3.84 16.85
C LYS A 17 -8.33 -4.92 15.76
N LEU A 18 -7.90 -4.61 14.55
CA LEU A 18 -7.83 -5.53 13.42
C LEU A 18 -6.43 -6.09 13.22
N GLY A 19 -5.40 -5.27 13.43
CA GLY A 19 -4.01 -5.66 13.29
C GLY A 19 -3.07 -4.64 13.89
N ALA A 20 -1.81 -5.01 14.09
CA ALA A 20 -0.74 -4.12 14.48
C ALA A 20 0.53 -4.47 13.72
N GLY A 21 1.27 -3.44 13.30
CA GLY A 21 2.58 -3.53 12.67
C GLY A 21 3.61 -2.68 13.39
N GLY A 22 4.81 -2.54 12.81
CA GLY A 22 5.91 -1.76 13.37
C GLY A 22 5.66 -0.26 13.47
N GLU A 23 4.71 0.27 12.71
CA GLU A 23 4.42 1.70 12.67
C GLU A 23 3.19 2.10 13.47
N GLY A 24 2.19 1.22 13.53
CA GLY A 24 0.91 1.56 14.16
C GLY A 24 -0.03 0.38 14.26
N THR A 25 -1.24 0.69 14.70
CA THR A 25 -2.33 -0.27 14.90
C THR A 25 -3.55 0.15 14.09
N VAL A 26 -4.20 -0.82 13.43
CA VAL A 26 -5.40 -0.61 12.64
C VAL A 26 -6.63 -1.02 13.45
N TYR A 27 -7.64 -0.14 13.46
CA TYR A 27 -8.89 -0.31 14.19
C TYR A 27 -10.10 -0.16 13.28
N THR A 28 -11.21 -0.80 13.64
CA THR A 28 -12.52 -0.50 13.03
C THR A 28 -12.99 0.90 13.44
N VAL A 29 -13.73 1.55 12.53
CA VAL A 29 -14.38 2.85 12.79
C VAL A 29 -15.86 2.61 13.09
N VAL A 30 -16.34 3.15 14.22
CA VAL A 30 -17.74 3.02 14.65
C VAL A 30 -18.66 3.74 13.66
N GLY A 31 -19.70 3.05 13.21
CA GLY A 31 -20.65 3.60 12.23
C GLY A 31 -20.14 3.67 10.79
N GLN A 32 -18.91 3.25 10.51
CA GLN A 32 -18.32 3.25 9.17
C GLN A 32 -17.76 1.86 8.81
N PRO A 33 -18.60 0.90 8.39
CA PRO A 33 -18.21 -0.50 8.20
C PRO A 33 -17.18 -0.70 7.06
N HIS A 34 -17.07 0.28 6.15
CA HIS A 34 -16.15 0.25 5.01
C HIS A 34 -14.86 1.07 5.25
N SER A 35 -14.63 1.55 6.46
CA SER A 35 -13.45 2.33 6.82
C SER A 35 -12.73 1.71 8.01
N VAL A 36 -11.42 1.95 8.07
CA VAL A 36 -10.55 1.60 9.19
C VAL A 36 -9.67 2.80 9.54
N ALA A 37 -9.18 2.85 10.77
CA ALA A 37 -8.26 3.87 11.24
C ALA A 37 -6.90 3.24 11.54
N LYS A 38 -5.81 3.72 10.90
CA LYS A 38 -4.42 3.44 11.29
C LYS A 38 -3.99 4.51 12.29
N ILE A 39 -3.67 4.09 13.50
CA ILE A 39 -3.17 4.94 14.58
C ILE A 39 -1.70 4.59 14.78
N TYR A 40 -0.82 5.56 14.59
CA TYR A 40 0.62 5.37 14.72
C TYR A 40 1.04 5.19 16.17
N HIS A 41 2.10 4.42 16.38
CA HIS A 41 2.78 4.36 17.66
C HIS A 41 3.43 5.72 17.99
N ALA A 42 3.43 6.12 19.28
CA ALA A 42 3.88 7.43 19.70
C ALA A 42 5.30 7.79 19.22
N GLN A 43 6.20 6.80 19.17
CA GLN A 43 7.58 6.99 18.70
C GLN A 43 7.72 7.23 17.19
N ARG A 44 6.67 6.97 16.42
CA ARG A 44 6.65 7.24 14.97
C ARG A 44 6.11 8.63 14.63
N LEU A 45 5.38 9.23 15.55
CA LEU A 45 4.74 10.53 15.34
C LEU A 45 5.79 11.64 15.26
N ASN A 46 5.78 12.35 14.15
CA ASN A 46 6.58 13.56 13.94
C ASN A 46 5.89 14.47 12.93
N GLN A 47 6.39 15.70 12.80
CA GLN A 47 5.81 16.71 11.92
C GLN A 47 5.90 16.32 10.43
N ALA A 48 7.00 15.70 10.01
CA ALA A 48 7.19 15.29 8.61
C ALA A 48 6.14 14.23 8.19
N LEU A 49 5.89 13.24 9.06
CA LEU A 49 4.84 12.25 8.83
C LEU A 49 3.44 12.88 8.79
N ALA A 50 3.16 13.82 9.69
CA ALA A 50 1.89 14.54 9.68
C ALA A 50 1.68 15.31 8.38
N HIS A 51 2.67 16.05 7.91
CA HIS A 51 2.63 16.79 6.64
C HIS A 51 2.45 15.84 5.44
N LYS A 52 3.21 14.72 5.41
CA LYS A 52 3.08 13.70 4.36
C LYS A 52 1.65 13.17 4.26
N VAL A 53 1.06 12.73 5.37
CA VAL A 53 -0.31 12.18 5.37
C VAL A 53 -1.34 13.26 5.00
N GLN A 54 -1.15 14.51 5.42
CA GLN A 54 -2.00 15.64 4.99
C GLN A 54 -1.91 15.87 3.48
N ALA A 55 -0.71 15.86 2.90
CA ALA A 55 -0.49 15.99 1.47
C ALA A 55 -1.16 14.84 0.69
N MET A 56 -1.05 13.61 1.21
CA MET A 56 -1.70 12.44 0.62
C MET A 56 -3.24 12.57 0.60
N VAL A 57 -3.84 12.98 1.72
CA VAL A 57 -5.30 13.18 1.81
C VAL A 57 -5.77 14.29 0.87
N ALA A 58 -4.98 15.36 0.73
CA ALA A 58 -5.32 16.49 -0.13
C ALA A 58 -5.26 16.16 -1.64
N ASN A 59 -4.42 15.19 -2.04
CA ASN A 59 -4.21 14.89 -3.46
C ASN A 59 -4.14 13.35 -3.72
N PRO A 60 -5.24 12.62 -3.57
CA PRO A 60 -5.26 11.17 -3.76
C PRO A 60 -5.04 10.78 -5.23
N PRO A 61 -4.46 9.58 -5.50
CA PRO A 61 -4.47 9.00 -6.83
C PRO A 61 -5.89 8.64 -7.26
N GLN A 62 -6.12 8.62 -8.57
CA GLN A 62 -7.40 8.19 -9.11
C GLN A 62 -7.45 6.66 -9.16
N ASP A 63 -8.31 6.06 -8.35
CA ASP A 63 -8.58 4.62 -8.36
C ASP A 63 -9.74 4.30 -9.30
N ASP A 64 -9.41 3.94 -10.53
CA ASP A 64 -10.39 3.68 -11.59
C ASP A 64 -11.30 2.48 -11.25
N THR A 65 -10.78 1.48 -10.54
CA THR A 65 -11.56 0.29 -10.16
C THR A 65 -12.58 0.59 -9.06
N ARG A 66 -12.27 1.51 -8.16
CA ARG A 66 -13.17 1.97 -7.12
C ARG A 66 -14.35 2.73 -7.72
N ASN A 67 -14.10 3.50 -8.76
CA ASN A 67 -15.10 4.32 -9.45
C ASN A 67 -15.90 3.53 -10.49
N ASP A 68 -15.44 2.34 -10.89
CA ASP A 68 -16.17 1.47 -11.81
C ASP A 68 -17.41 0.88 -11.10
N PRO A 69 -18.64 1.14 -11.59
CA PRO A 69 -19.86 0.68 -10.95
C PRO A 69 -20.01 -0.84 -10.90
N LYS A 70 -19.28 -1.58 -11.75
CA LYS A 70 -19.28 -3.06 -11.81
C LYS A 70 -18.27 -3.66 -10.84
N LEU A 71 -17.12 -3.00 -10.67
CA LEU A 71 -16.02 -3.52 -9.86
C LEU A 71 -16.15 -3.07 -8.40
N ARG A 72 -16.33 -1.76 -8.17
CA ARG A 72 -16.40 -1.13 -6.82
C ARG A 72 -15.30 -1.63 -5.89
N HIS A 73 -14.11 -1.86 -6.45
CA HIS A 73 -12.98 -2.43 -5.76
C HIS A 73 -11.95 -1.37 -5.41
N VAL A 74 -11.46 -1.38 -4.19
CA VAL A 74 -10.38 -0.49 -3.74
C VAL A 74 -9.05 -1.09 -4.19
N SER A 75 -8.42 -0.53 -5.22
CA SER A 75 -7.10 -0.97 -5.69
C SER A 75 -5.94 -0.31 -4.95
N ILE A 76 -6.20 0.79 -4.23
CA ILE A 76 -5.20 1.56 -3.51
C ILE A 76 -5.78 1.92 -2.14
N ALA A 77 -5.24 1.36 -1.06
CA ALA A 77 -5.68 1.63 0.32
C ALA A 77 -5.15 2.99 0.81
N TRP A 78 -5.59 4.06 0.15
CA TRP A 78 -5.08 5.42 0.34
C TRP A 78 -5.68 6.11 1.56
N PRO A 79 -4.89 6.95 2.30
CA PRO A 79 -5.41 7.80 3.36
C PRO A 79 -6.52 8.74 2.87
N GLU A 80 -7.65 8.77 3.58
CA GLU A 80 -8.83 9.57 3.20
C GLU A 80 -9.09 10.75 4.16
N GLN A 81 -8.78 10.57 5.45
CA GLN A 81 -9.00 11.61 6.47
C GLN A 81 -7.88 11.55 7.50
N VAL A 82 -7.34 12.70 7.85
CA VAL A 82 -6.34 12.82 8.93
C VAL A 82 -7.03 12.79 10.30
N LEU A 83 -6.42 12.12 11.27
CA LEU A 83 -6.94 11.98 12.62
C LEU A 83 -6.05 12.72 13.65
N PHE A 84 -6.72 13.38 14.58
CA PHE A 84 -6.11 14.13 15.67
C PHE A 84 -6.63 13.67 17.04
N SER A 85 -5.78 13.76 18.06
CA SER A 85 -6.11 13.58 19.46
C SER A 85 -5.56 14.78 20.24
N GLY A 86 -6.43 15.56 20.89
CA GLY A 86 -6.01 16.78 21.58
C GLY A 86 -5.27 17.78 20.68
N GLY A 87 -5.68 17.91 19.42
CA GLY A 87 -5.06 18.78 18.43
C GLY A 87 -3.76 18.27 17.81
N LYS A 88 -3.24 17.11 18.27
CA LYS A 88 -2.02 16.50 17.72
C LYS A 88 -2.37 15.40 16.71
N PHE A 89 -1.65 15.35 15.59
CA PHE A 89 -1.76 14.27 14.60
C PHE A 89 -1.47 12.91 15.26
N VAL A 90 -2.30 11.91 14.95
CA VAL A 90 -2.13 10.55 15.49
C VAL A 90 -2.30 9.45 14.43
N GLY A 91 -2.86 9.74 13.27
CA GLY A 91 -3.11 8.74 12.25
C GLY A 91 -4.08 9.20 11.17
N TYR A 92 -4.71 8.25 10.52
CA TYR A 92 -5.63 8.53 9.42
C TYR A 92 -6.71 7.44 9.28
N VAL A 93 -7.78 7.78 8.57
CA VAL A 93 -8.81 6.84 8.09
C VAL A 93 -8.48 6.45 6.67
N MET A 94 -8.68 5.18 6.35
CA MET A 94 -8.52 4.61 5.00
C MET A 94 -9.63 3.59 4.71
N PRO A 95 -9.82 3.18 3.45
CA PRO A 95 -10.77 2.13 3.12
C PRO A 95 -10.43 0.81 3.83
N LYS A 96 -11.47 0.17 4.35
CA LYS A 96 -11.35 -1.21 4.83
C LYS A 96 -11.32 -2.15 3.64
N ILE A 97 -10.27 -2.92 3.53
CA ILE A 97 -10.17 -3.95 2.50
C ILE A 97 -11.04 -5.15 2.95
N PRO A 98 -12.00 -5.57 2.12
CA PRO A 98 -12.78 -6.77 2.41
C PRO A 98 -11.87 -8.01 2.37
N LYS A 99 -12.45 -9.20 2.49
CA LYS A 99 -11.70 -10.46 2.41
C LYS A 99 -10.75 -10.45 1.20
N ALA A 100 -9.46 -10.46 1.49
CA ALA A 100 -8.37 -10.50 0.53
C ALA A 100 -7.21 -11.29 1.14
N ASP A 101 -6.41 -11.91 0.31
CA ASP A 101 -5.33 -12.79 0.71
C ASP A 101 -3.98 -12.18 0.34
N ASP A 102 -2.93 -12.58 1.03
CA ASP A 102 -1.58 -12.08 0.80
C ASP A 102 -1.06 -12.57 -0.57
N LEU A 103 -0.47 -11.67 -1.34
CA LEU A 103 0.14 -12.04 -2.63
C LEU A 103 1.23 -13.10 -2.48
N TYR A 104 1.84 -13.21 -1.30
CA TYR A 104 2.80 -14.25 -0.95
C TYR A 104 2.26 -15.67 -1.18
N ASP A 105 0.97 -15.90 -0.90
CA ASP A 105 0.36 -17.23 -1.03
C ASP A 105 0.34 -17.73 -2.49
N LEU A 106 0.33 -16.79 -3.45
CA LEU A 106 0.44 -17.13 -4.88
C LEU A 106 1.86 -17.46 -5.33
N LEU A 107 2.87 -16.88 -4.68
CA LEU A 107 4.27 -17.10 -5.01
C LEU A 107 4.74 -18.51 -4.60
N GLN A 108 4.13 -19.08 -3.56
CA GLN A 108 4.49 -20.39 -3.02
C GLN A 108 3.60 -21.48 -3.62
N PRO A 109 4.11 -22.38 -4.50
CA PRO A 109 3.27 -23.38 -5.19
C PRO A 109 2.45 -24.25 -4.25
N GLN A 110 3.02 -24.65 -3.12
CA GLN A 110 2.33 -25.49 -2.11
C GLN A 110 1.20 -24.72 -1.41
N GLN A 111 1.45 -23.46 -1.02
CA GLN A 111 0.43 -22.59 -0.40
C GLN A 111 -0.68 -22.31 -1.40
N ARG A 112 -0.32 -21.93 -2.63
CA ARG A 112 -1.28 -21.70 -3.70
C ARG A 112 -2.17 -22.91 -3.96
N ALA A 113 -1.59 -24.11 -4.08
CA ALA A 113 -2.36 -25.33 -4.29
C ALA A 113 -3.33 -25.64 -3.14
N LYS A 114 -2.94 -25.31 -1.91
CA LYS A 114 -3.74 -25.54 -0.70
C LYS A 114 -4.83 -24.49 -0.50
N GLN A 115 -4.50 -23.22 -0.62
CA GLN A 115 -5.38 -22.11 -0.26
C GLN A 115 -6.17 -21.58 -1.46
N HIS A 116 -5.59 -21.66 -2.66
CA HIS A 116 -6.15 -21.13 -3.90
C HIS A 116 -6.12 -22.18 -5.03
N PRO A 117 -6.74 -23.39 -4.85
CA PRO A 117 -6.69 -24.48 -5.81
C PRO A 117 -7.24 -24.11 -7.19
N HIS A 118 -8.08 -23.06 -7.27
CA HIS A 118 -8.65 -22.55 -8.51
C HIS A 118 -7.78 -21.48 -9.19
N ALA A 119 -6.70 -21.02 -8.53
CA ALA A 119 -5.79 -20.03 -9.10
C ALA A 119 -4.91 -20.67 -10.18
N ASN A 120 -5.34 -20.56 -11.43
CA ASN A 120 -4.61 -21.01 -12.60
C ASN A 120 -3.74 -19.88 -13.21
N HIS A 121 -3.04 -20.16 -14.31
CA HIS A 121 -2.21 -19.16 -14.99
C HIS A 121 -2.98 -17.91 -15.38
N ARG A 122 -4.24 -18.02 -15.83
CA ARG A 122 -5.06 -16.84 -16.17
C ARG A 122 -5.32 -15.96 -14.96
N THR A 123 -5.51 -16.55 -13.78
CA THR A 123 -5.65 -15.82 -12.52
C THR A 123 -4.38 -15.04 -12.22
N ILE A 124 -3.22 -15.67 -12.34
CA ILE A 124 -1.92 -15.03 -12.09
C ILE A 124 -1.68 -13.86 -13.06
N TYR A 125 -1.92 -14.06 -14.36
CA TYR A 125 -1.82 -12.98 -15.36
C TYR A 125 -2.74 -11.81 -15.07
N ARG A 126 -3.98 -12.07 -14.62
CA ARG A 126 -4.93 -11.01 -14.24
C ARG A 126 -4.44 -10.23 -13.02
N ILE A 127 -3.91 -10.91 -12.02
CA ILE A 127 -3.34 -10.30 -10.83
C ILE A 127 -2.15 -9.42 -11.20
N ALA A 128 -1.20 -9.93 -12.00
CA ALA A 128 -0.04 -9.18 -12.49
C ALA A 128 -0.46 -7.92 -13.27
N ARG A 129 -1.42 -8.07 -14.19
CA ARG A 129 -2.00 -6.94 -14.94
C ARG A 129 -2.66 -5.91 -14.02
N ASN A 130 -3.47 -6.36 -13.07
CA ASN A 130 -4.20 -5.47 -12.16
C ASN A 130 -3.25 -4.75 -11.21
N PHE A 131 -2.14 -5.38 -10.82
CA PHE A 131 -1.09 -4.72 -10.05
C PHE A 131 -0.42 -3.61 -10.88
N ALA A 132 -0.05 -3.89 -12.12
CA ALA A 132 0.51 -2.87 -13.01
C ALA A 132 -0.46 -1.69 -13.23
N LEU A 133 -1.77 -1.94 -13.35
CA LEU A 133 -2.78 -0.88 -13.47
C LEU A 133 -2.91 -0.03 -12.21
N ALA A 134 -2.91 -0.65 -11.02
CA ALA A 134 -2.95 0.07 -9.75
C ALA A 134 -1.68 0.93 -9.56
N MET A 135 -0.50 0.38 -9.89
CA MET A 135 0.76 1.13 -9.90
C MET A 135 0.70 2.31 -10.86
N ALA A 136 0.22 2.10 -12.09
CA ALA A 136 0.08 3.18 -13.09
C ALA A 136 -0.83 4.31 -12.58
N ALA A 137 -1.87 4.01 -11.80
CA ALA A 137 -2.73 5.01 -11.19
C ALA A 137 -1.97 5.89 -10.17
N ILE A 138 -1.06 5.31 -9.39
CA ILE A 138 -0.17 6.01 -8.46
C ILE A 138 0.84 6.86 -9.25
N HIS A 139 1.46 6.30 -10.27
CA HIS A 139 2.46 6.97 -11.12
C HIS A 139 1.88 8.17 -11.89
N ARG A 140 0.60 8.15 -12.29
CA ARG A 140 -0.08 9.33 -12.90
C ARG A 140 -0.07 10.58 -12.03
N LYS A 141 0.10 10.42 -10.71
CA LYS A 141 0.27 11.52 -9.75
C LYS A 141 1.73 11.86 -9.48
N ASN A 142 2.66 11.25 -10.20
CA ASN A 142 4.10 11.35 -9.94
C ASN A 142 4.49 10.89 -8.52
N TYR A 143 3.71 9.96 -7.96
CA TYR A 143 4.05 9.28 -6.72
C TYR A 143 4.80 7.99 -7.03
N VAL A 144 5.63 7.54 -6.10
CA VAL A 144 6.45 6.33 -6.23
C VAL A 144 6.16 5.42 -5.05
N ILE A 145 5.86 4.16 -5.31
CA ILE A 145 5.59 3.18 -4.26
C ILE A 145 6.86 3.00 -3.42
N GLY A 146 8.01 2.83 -4.08
CA GLY A 146 9.32 2.72 -3.47
C GLY A 146 9.57 1.36 -2.81
N ASP A 147 8.60 0.81 -2.08
CA ASP A 147 8.68 -0.51 -1.45
C ASP A 147 7.75 -1.51 -2.17
N VAL A 148 7.99 -1.70 -3.48
CA VAL A 148 7.27 -2.66 -4.31
C VAL A 148 7.66 -4.07 -3.90
N ASN A 149 6.75 -4.80 -3.26
CA ASN A 149 6.97 -6.19 -2.85
C ASN A 149 5.62 -6.90 -2.57
N PHE A 150 5.67 -8.23 -2.42
CA PHE A 150 4.46 -9.04 -2.22
C PHE A 150 3.73 -8.76 -0.90
N LYS A 151 4.38 -8.22 0.13
CA LYS A 151 3.76 -7.92 1.44
C LYS A 151 2.84 -6.70 1.38
N ASN A 152 3.07 -5.82 0.40
CA ASN A 152 2.33 -4.59 0.22
C ASN A 152 1.21 -4.72 -0.83
N ALA A 153 0.85 -5.95 -1.19
CA ALA A 153 -0.22 -6.24 -2.13
C ALA A 153 -1.10 -7.39 -1.65
N LEU A 154 -2.41 -7.15 -1.66
CA LEU A 154 -3.43 -8.15 -1.39
C LEU A 154 -4.18 -8.47 -2.69
N PHE A 155 -4.71 -9.68 -2.81
CA PHE A 155 -5.56 -10.05 -3.95
C PHE A 155 -6.89 -10.67 -3.49
N SER A 156 -7.90 -10.52 -4.33
CA SER A 156 -9.23 -11.08 -4.11
C SER A 156 -9.46 -12.34 -4.95
N ASP A 157 -10.49 -13.11 -4.63
CA ASP A 157 -10.94 -14.29 -5.42
C ASP A 157 -11.25 -13.95 -6.90
N THR A 158 -11.52 -12.68 -7.20
CA THR A 158 -11.75 -12.17 -8.56
C THR A 158 -10.48 -11.68 -9.27
N ALA A 159 -9.31 -11.94 -8.68
CA ALA A 159 -8.00 -11.51 -9.16
C ALA A 159 -7.79 -9.98 -9.19
N LEU A 160 -8.58 -9.22 -8.42
CA LEU A 160 -8.35 -7.80 -8.22
C LEU A 160 -7.28 -7.60 -7.14
N ILE A 161 -6.47 -6.57 -7.31
CA ILE A 161 -5.36 -6.22 -6.40
C ILE A 161 -5.74 -5.02 -5.54
N THR A 162 -5.28 -5.03 -4.29
CA THR A 162 -5.21 -3.84 -3.45
C THR A 162 -3.77 -3.62 -3.00
N ILE A 163 -3.21 -2.48 -3.35
CA ILE A 163 -1.94 -2.00 -2.80
C ILE A 163 -2.21 -1.41 -1.42
N VAL A 164 -1.50 -1.90 -0.41
CA VAL A 164 -1.62 -1.50 1.00
C VAL A 164 -0.35 -0.79 1.48
N ASP A 165 -0.37 -0.27 2.70
CA ASP A 165 0.73 0.47 3.34
C ASP A 165 1.19 1.70 2.54
N CYS A 166 0.22 2.40 1.93
CA CYS A 166 0.47 3.52 1.04
C CYS A 166 1.15 4.72 1.71
N ASP A 167 1.07 4.85 3.04
CA ASP A 167 1.73 5.92 3.78
C ASP A 167 3.27 5.79 3.82
N SER A 168 3.82 4.64 3.44
CA SER A 168 5.27 4.48 3.21
C SER A 168 5.75 5.11 1.90
N MET A 169 4.90 5.27 0.88
CA MET A 169 5.23 5.70 -0.48
C MET A 169 5.92 7.07 -0.53
N GLN A 170 6.67 7.32 -1.61
CA GLN A 170 7.15 8.66 -1.91
C GLN A 170 6.06 9.49 -2.56
N VAL A 171 5.74 10.63 -1.96
CA VAL A 171 4.71 11.56 -2.42
C VAL A 171 5.36 12.89 -2.77
N THR A 172 5.04 13.42 -3.95
CA THR A 172 5.51 14.72 -4.40
C THR A 172 4.34 15.70 -4.45
N GLU A 173 4.43 16.79 -3.69
CA GLU A 173 3.44 17.86 -3.71
C GLU A 173 3.57 18.74 -4.94
N ALA A 174 2.53 19.50 -5.26
CA ALA A 174 2.50 20.42 -6.39
C ALA A 174 3.58 21.52 -6.30
N ASN A 175 4.01 21.88 -5.09
CA ASN A 175 5.09 22.84 -4.84
C ASN A 175 6.49 22.22 -4.98
N GLY A 176 6.61 20.95 -5.36
CA GLY A 176 7.87 20.23 -5.51
C GLY A 176 8.43 19.59 -4.23
N THR A 177 7.73 19.74 -3.09
CA THR A 177 8.16 19.07 -1.85
C THR A 177 8.04 17.57 -1.99
N VAL A 178 9.11 16.82 -1.67
CA VAL A 178 9.16 15.36 -1.77
C VAL A 178 9.19 14.73 -0.38
N HIS A 179 8.16 13.98 -0.07
CA HIS A 179 8.08 13.11 1.10
C HIS A 179 8.57 11.72 0.72
N ARG A 180 9.82 11.40 1.05
CA ARG A 180 10.49 10.17 0.58
C ARG A 180 9.89 8.89 1.16
N CYS A 181 10.04 7.79 0.42
CA CYS A 181 9.89 6.44 0.92
C CYS A 181 11.22 5.98 1.54
N LEU A 182 11.22 5.72 2.85
CA LEU A 182 12.44 5.40 3.61
C LEU A 182 12.74 3.90 3.70
N VAL A 183 11.86 3.07 3.14
CA VAL A 183 11.91 1.61 3.22
C VAL A 183 12.02 0.97 1.84
N GLY A 184 12.40 -0.28 1.78
CA GLY A 184 12.47 -1.09 0.56
C GLY A 184 13.22 -2.40 0.85
N LEU A 185 12.84 -3.45 0.13
CA LEU A 185 13.51 -4.75 0.21
C LEU A 185 14.59 -4.83 -0.88
N PRO A 186 15.83 -5.21 -0.56
CA PRO A 186 16.93 -5.29 -1.54
C PRO A 186 16.56 -6.12 -2.77
N GLU A 187 15.80 -7.19 -2.61
CA GLU A 187 15.38 -8.09 -3.68
C GLU A 187 14.54 -7.42 -4.76
N TYR A 188 13.81 -6.35 -4.40
CA TYR A 188 12.95 -5.58 -5.32
C TYR A 188 13.51 -4.20 -5.64
N THR A 189 14.66 -3.86 -5.08
CA THR A 189 15.31 -2.56 -5.28
C THR A 189 16.11 -2.56 -6.58
N ALA A 190 15.90 -1.55 -7.42
CA ALA A 190 16.62 -1.39 -8.68
C ALA A 190 18.14 -1.29 -8.46
N PRO A 191 18.97 -1.79 -9.40
CA PRO A 191 20.43 -1.86 -9.24
C PRO A 191 21.09 -0.55 -8.85
N GLU A 192 20.63 0.57 -9.42
CA GLU A 192 21.14 1.91 -9.15
C GLU A 192 20.81 2.44 -7.76
N LEU A 193 19.91 1.78 -7.04
CA LEU A 193 19.48 2.12 -5.69
C LEU A 193 20.00 1.14 -4.62
N GLN A 194 20.74 0.11 -5.02
CA GLN A 194 21.32 -0.85 -4.07
C GLN A 194 22.32 -0.15 -3.15
N GLY A 195 22.14 -0.32 -1.83
CA GLY A 195 22.98 0.32 -0.82
C GLY A 195 22.76 1.83 -0.63
N ALA A 196 21.80 2.44 -1.34
CA ALA A 196 21.50 3.86 -1.20
C ALA A 196 20.81 4.18 0.14
N ASP A 197 21.09 5.35 0.68
CA ASP A 197 20.37 5.93 1.81
C ASP A 197 19.07 6.57 1.31
N PHE A 198 17.96 5.87 1.50
CA PHE A 198 16.64 6.32 1.04
C PHE A 198 16.12 7.60 1.70
N SER A 199 16.76 8.07 2.77
CA SER A 199 16.47 9.38 3.34
C SER A 199 17.01 10.53 2.49
N LYS A 200 17.98 10.26 1.58
CA LYS A 200 18.68 11.24 0.75
C LYS A 200 18.36 11.15 -0.74
N VAL A 201 17.83 10.02 -1.19
CA VAL A 201 17.58 9.75 -2.60
C VAL A 201 16.09 9.86 -2.93
N ASN A 202 15.75 10.59 -3.99
CA ASN A 202 14.42 10.55 -4.56
C ASN A 202 14.36 9.37 -5.54
N ARG A 203 13.39 8.49 -5.35
CA ARG A 203 13.12 7.37 -6.25
C ARG A 203 12.30 7.85 -7.45
N THR A 204 12.34 7.07 -8.53
CA THR A 204 11.59 7.34 -9.75
C THR A 204 10.56 6.24 -10.00
N THR A 205 9.62 6.48 -10.90
CA THR A 205 8.66 5.47 -11.36
C THR A 205 9.36 4.29 -12.03
N ASP A 206 10.56 4.50 -12.59
CA ASP A 206 11.35 3.43 -13.21
C ASP A 206 11.87 2.43 -12.19
N SER A 207 12.27 2.91 -10.99
CA SER A 207 12.66 2.03 -9.88
C SER A 207 11.50 1.14 -9.40
N ASP A 208 10.26 1.65 -9.40
CA ASP A 208 9.08 0.84 -9.12
C ASP A 208 8.83 -0.18 -10.24
N THR A 209 9.02 0.21 -11.49
CA THR A 209 8.85 -0.67 -12.65
C THR A 209 9.81 -1.85 -12.60
N PHE A 210 11.05 -1.64 -12.13
CA PHE A 210 12.00 -2.73 -11.85
C PHE A 210 11.43 -3.69 -10.79
N GLY A 211 11.00 -3.18 -9.65
CA GLY A 211 10.41 -3.99 -8.56
C GLY A 211 9.18 -4.76 -9.03
N LEU A 212 8.32 -4.12 -9.85
CA LEU A 212 7.16 -4.78 -10.45
C LEU A 212 7.58 -5.92 -11.39
N ALA A 213 8.60 -5.71 -12.24
CA ALA A 213 9.09 -6.75 -13.14
C ALA A 213 9.61 -7.97 -12.39
N VAL A 214 10.36 -7.76 -11.29
CA VAL A 214 10.81 -8.83 -10.39
C VAL A 214 9.62 -9.58 -9.82
N LEU A 215 8.63 -8.86 -9.28
CA LEU A 215 7.45 -9.45 -8.66
C LEU A 215 6.59 -10.24 -9.68
N ILE A 216 6.39 -9.70 -10.89
CA ILE A 216 5.68 -10.42 -11.96
C ILE A 216 6.44 -11.68 -12.37
N PHE A 217 7.76 -11.59 -12.49
CA PHE A 217 8.58 -12.79 -12.77
C PHE A 217 8.38 -13.86 -11.71
N GLN A 218 8.43 -13.50 -10.42
CA GLN A 218 8.21 -14.44 -9.32
C GLN A 218 6.80 -15.07 -9.39
N MET A 219 5.76 -14.27 -9.68
CA MET A 219 4.40 -14.81 -9.84
C MET A 219 4.31 -15.84 -10.95
N LEU A 220 4.97 -15.61 -12.09
CA LEU A 220 4.96 -16.49 -13.25
C LEU A 220 5.88 -17.70 -13.09
N MET A 221 6.98 -17.54 -12.38
CA MET A 221 8.03 -18.54 -12.19
C MET A 221 7.98 -19.20 -10.79
N GLN A 222 6.76 -19.34 -10.24
CA GLN A 222 6.50 -20.12 -9.01
C GLN A 222 7.33 -19.66 -7.80
N GLY A 223 7.52 -18.34 -7.65
CA GLY A 223 8.26 -17.73 -6.55
C GLY A 223 9.77 -17.61 -6.75
N PHE A 224 10.32 -18.16 -7.85
CA PHE A 224 11.76 -18.01 -8.15
C PHE A 224 12.07 -16.54 -8.47
N HIS A 225 13.12 -16.03 -7.82
CA HIS A 225 13.60 -14.69 -8.09
C HIS A 225 14.42 -14.65 -9.40
N PRO A 226 14.26 -13.63 -10.28
CA PRO A 226 14.96 -13.59 -11.58
C PRO A 226 16.50 -13.57 -11.46
N PHE A 227 17.02 -13.10 -10.34
CA PHE A 227 18.45 -13.05 -10.05
C PHE A 227 18.88 -14.14 -9.03
N ALA A 228 18.02 -15.13 -8.75
CA ALA A 228 18.44 -16.29 -7.97
C ALA A 228 19.28 -17.20 -8.87
N GLY A 229 20.57 -17.26 -8.59
CA GLY A 229 21.52 -18.14 -9.24
C GLY A 229 22.61 -18.56 -8.27
N ARG A 230 23.24 -19.70 -8.52
CA ARG A 230 24.54 -20.00 -7.91
C ARG A 230 25.62 -19.38 -8.81
N PRO A 231 26.61 -18.67 -8.26
CA PRO A 231 27.77 -18.25 -9.01
C PRO A 231 28.55 -19.46 -9.53
#